data_19bda223813211da27fb524a1d8bedbf
#
_entry.id   19bda223813211da27fb524a1d8bedbf
#
_cell.length_a   1.000
_cell.length_b   1.000
_cell.length_c   1.000
_cell.angle_alpha   90.00
_cell.angle_beta   90.00
_cell.angle_gamma   90.00
#
_symmetry.space_group_name_H-M   'P 1'
#
loop_
_entity.id
_entity.type
_entity.pdbx_description
1 polymer ?
#
loop_
_entity_poly.entity_id
_entity_poly.type
_entity_poly.pdbx_seq_one_letter_code
_entity_poly.pdbx_strand_id
1 'polypeptide(L)'
;MKIRSILTIKYAGITATIFLVFMATIYCVNEHLRSDSFYRSLRSEAITKAHLFLNNQVDVETMQSIYLNNRQFIDEVEVAVYTPDFRILYHDALHNDIIKETPGMIDEIVRKKEIDFRTGDYQGIGILYEFGGKNYVVTAAAYDRYGHINQVIMTRLLLLLSIGGLSVLVIVGYMLAKSSLAPIRSIVRKAEGITVTQIDERLPVKNEHDELGELALAFNALLDRVEKTFNDQRM
;
A
#
# COMPACT_ATOMS: atom_id res chain seq x y z
N MET A 1 -5.59 29.35 20.23
CA MET A 1 -5.85 27.89 20.31
C MET A 1 -5.29 27.36 21.64
N LYS A 2 -5.99 26.42 22.30
CA LYS A 2 -5.48 25.82 23.54
C LYS A 2 -4.30 24.87 23.17
N ILE A 3 -3.24 24.86 23.98
CA ILE A 3 -2.04 24.00 23.77
C ILE A 3 -2.42 22.55 23.43
N ARG A 4 -3.46 22.03 24.06
CA ARG A 4 -4.04 20.71 23.79
C ARG A 4 -4.40 20.51 22.33
N SER A 5 -5.12 21.49 21.71
CA SER A 5 -5.54 21.35 20.30
C SER A 5 -4.34 21.38 19.36
N ILE A 6 -3.33 22.19 19.65
CA ILE A 6 -2.11 22.26 18.84
C ILE A 6 -1.35 20.93 18.90
N LEU A 7 -1.21 20.37 20.10
CA LEU A 7 -0.52 19.10 20.30
C LEU A 7 -1.25 17.96 19.59
N THR A 8 -2.58 17.86 19.79
CA THR A 8 -3.41 16.84 19.13
C THR A 8 -3.30 16.92 17.59
N ILE A 9 -3.37 18.13 17.02
CA ILE A 9 -3.28 18.33 15.58
C ILE A 9 -1.89 17.93 15.04
N LYS A 10 -0.82 18.30 15.76
CA LYS A 10 0.55 17.95 15.34
C LYS A 10 0.76 16.42 15.35
N TYR A 11 0.40 15.76 16.45
CA TYR A 11 0.53 14.29 16.54
C TYR A 11 -0.37 13.58 15.52
N ALA A 12 -1.62 13.99 15.40
CA ALA A 12 -2.54 13.43 14.42
C ALA A 12 -2.02 13.62 12.97
N GLY A 13 -1.45 14.80 12.67
CA GLY A 13 -0.86 15.08 11.36
C GLY A 13 0.33 14.18 11.05
N ILE A 14 1.29 14.05 11.97
CA ILE A 14 2.47 13.19 11.80
C ILE A 14 2.04 11.72 11.62
N THR A 15 1.17 11.24 12.49
CA THR A 15 0.71 9.83 12.45
C THR A 15 -0.10 9.55 11.20
N ALA A 16 -0.96 10.49 10.77
CA ALA A 16 -1.70 10.38 9.52
C ALA A 16 -0.77 10.32 8.30
N THR A 17 0.28 11.14 8.28
CA THR A 17 1.27 11.13 7.19
C THR A 17 1.98 9.78 7.12
N ILE A 18 2.47 9.25 8.25
CA ILE A 18 3.13 7.94 8.30
C ILE A 18 2.17 6.83 7.83
N PHE A 19 0.92 6.88 8.29
CA PHE A 19 -0.11 5.91 7.91
C PHE A 19 -0.41 5.94 6.41
N LEU A 20 -0.55 7.12 5.82
CA LEU A 20 -0.80 7.28 4.38
C LEU A 20 0.39 6.80 3.54
N VAL A 21 1.63 7.10 3.95
CA VAL A 21 2.84 6.58 3.29
C VAL A 21 2.87 5.05 3.33
N PHE A 22 2.54 4.45 4.47
CA PHE A 22 2.48 3.01 4.62
C PHE A 22 1.41 2.37 3.70
N MET A 23 0.21 2.96 3.63
CA MET A 23 -0.85 2.50 2.73
C MET A 23 -0.48 2.63 1.25
N ALA A 24 0.16 3.74 0.87
CA ALA A 24 0.66 3.93 -0.50
C ALA A 24 1.73 2.89 -0.85
N THR A 25 2.63 2.57 0.09
CA THR A 25 3.64 1.53 -0.10
C THR A 25 3.01 0.16 -0.31
N ILE A 26 2.01 -0.22 0.51
CA ILE A 26 1.28 -1.49 0.33
C ILE A 26 0.64 -1.55 -1.06
N TYR A 27 -0.02 -0.46 -1.48
CA TYR A 27 -0.66 -0.40 -2.80
C TYR A 27 0.37 -0.59 -3.93
N CYS A 28 1.50 0.12 -3.90
CA CYS A 28 2.54 0.02 -4.92
C CYS A 28 3.18 -1.37 -4.97
N VAL A 29 3.48 -1.96 -3.79
CA VAL A 29 4.05 -3.31 -3.70
C VAL A 29 3.07 -4.35 -4.24
N ASN A 30 1.80 -4.26 -3.86
CA ASN A 30 0.77 -5.18 -4.35
C ASN A 30 0.60 -5.11 -5.87
N GLU A 31 0.60 -3.90 -6.45
CA GLU A 31 0.52 -3.70 -7.91
C GLU A 31 1.71 -4.32 -8.63
N HIS A 32 2.91 -4.12 -8.10
CA HIS A 32 4.13 -4.69 -8.68
C HIS A 32 4.12 -6.23 -8.64
N LEU A 33 3.80 -6.81 -7.47
CA LEU A 33 3.70 -8.27 -7.31
C LEU A 33 2.62 -8.88 -8.21
N ARG A 34 1.49 -8.19 -8.39
CA ARG A 34 0.42 -8.61 -9.29
C ARG A 34 0.91 -8.67 -10.73
N SER A 35 1.54 -7.60 -11.19
CA SER A 35 2.06 -7.50 -12.56
C SER A 35 3.08 -8.61 -12.83
N ASP A 36 4.06 -8.79 -11.96
CA ASP A 36 5.07 -9.85 -12.08
C ASP A 36 4.46 -11.26 -12.09
N SER A 37 3.44 -11.48 -11.25
CA SER A 37 2.76 -12.77 -11.19
C SER A 37 2.00 -13.07 -12.49
N PHE A 38 1.35 -12.04 -13.04
CA PHE A 38 0.60 -12.16 -14.30
C PHE A 38 1.53 -12.46 -15.47
N TYR A 39 2.63 -11.74 -15.64
CA TYR A 39 3.61 -12.00 -16.71
C TYR A 39 4.24 -13.38 -16.58
N ARG A 40 4.53 -13.86 -15.36
CA ARG A 40 4.98 -15.25 -15.15
C ARG A 40 3.94 -16.28 -15.58
N SER A 41 2.66 -16.02 -15.32
CA SER A 41 1.57 -16.88 -15.78
C SER A 41 1.46 -16.91 -17.30
N LEU A 42 1.50 -15.74 -17.94
CA LEU A 42 1.52 -15.64 -19.41
C LEU A 42 2.69 -16.42 -20.02
N ARG A 43 3.89 -16.27 -19.44
CA ARG A 43 5.09 -16.98 -19.88
C ARG A 43 4.92 -18.49 -19.79
N SER A 44 4.38 -18.98 -18.68
CA SER A 44 4.13 -20.40 -18.47
C SER A 44 3.14 -20.95 -19.51
N GLU A 45 2.06 -20.22 -19.77
CA GLU A 45 1.04 -20.62 -20.74
C GLU A 45 1.60 -20.60 -22.16
N ALA A 46 2.35 -19.55 -22.54
CA ALA A 46 3.02 -19.45 -23.83
C ALA A 46 3.92 -20.66 -24.09
N ILE A 47 4.78 -21.01 -23.14
CA ILE A 47 5.69 -22.15 -23.26
C ILE A 47 4.92 -23.46 -23.35
N THR A 48 3.88 -23.64 -22.52
CA THR A 48 3.08 -24.87 -22.49
C THR A 48 2.37 -25.09 -23.82
N LYS A 49 1.66 -24.07 -24.35
CA LYS A 49 0.96 -24.17 -25.62
C LYS A 49 1.96 -24.36 -26.82
N ALA A 50 3.06 -23.60 -26.82
CA ALA A 50 4.09 -23.76 -27.83
C ALA A 50 4.70 -25.17 -27.81
N HIS A 51 4.95 -25.72 -26.63
CA HIS A 51 5.49 -27.09 -26.50
C HIS A 51 4.50 -28.15 -27.00
N LEU A 52 3.22 -28.03 -26.63
CA LEU A 52 2.16 -28.95 -27.11
C LEU A 52 2.03 -28.92 -28.62
N PHE A 53 2.06 -27.72 -29.20
CA PHE A 53 2.00 -27.56 -30.67
C PHE A 53 3.24 -28.12 -31.37
N LEU A 54 4.45 -27.72 -30.97
CA LEU A 54 5.71 -28.11 -31.63
C LEU A 54 6.02 -29.59 -31.46
N ASN A 55 5.54 -30.22 -30.41
CA ASN A 55 5.71 -31.66 -30.15
C ASN A 55 4.62 -32.52 -30.81
N ASN A 56 3.70 -31.93 -31.58
CA ASN A 56 2.57 -32.61 -32.22
C ASN A 56 1.72 -33.46 -31.24
N GLN A 57 1.64 -33.06 -29.98
CA GLN A 57 0.85 -33.77 -28.96
C GLN A 57 -0.65 -33.50 -29.08
N VAL A 58 -1.01 -32.34 -29.61
CA VAL A 58 -2.41 -31.92 -29.84
C VAL A 58 -2.49 -31.27 -31.20
N ASP A 59 -3.53 -31.57 -31.96
CA ASP A 59 -3.76 -30.94 -33.25
C ASP A 59 -4.23 -29.49 -33.13
N VAL A 60 -3.98 -28.69 -34.15
CA VAL A 60 -4.29 -27.26 -34.17
C VAL A 60 -5.77 -26.98 -33.97
N GLU A 61 -6.65 -27.77 -34.60
CA GLU A 61 -8.11 -27.60 -34.50
C GLU A 61 -8.60 -27.83 -33.07
N THR A 62 -8.07 -28.83 -32.38
CA THR A 62 -8.39 -29.11 -30.98
C THR A 62 -7.92 -27.98 -30.07
N MET A 63 -6.70 -27.48 -30.26
CA MET A 63 -6.17 -26.35 -29.45
C MET A 63 -7.01 -25.08 -29.64
N GLN A 64 -7.35 -24.75 -30.89
CA GLN A 64 -8.20 -23.61 -31.23
C GLN A 64 -9.63 -23.76 -30.69
N SER A 65 -10.18 -24.97 -30.77
CA SER A 65 -11.50 -25.28 -30.23
C SER A 65 -11.53 -25.11 -28.72
N ILE A 66 -10.51 -25.55 -27.99
CA ILE A 66 -10.37 -25.34 -26.54
C ILE A 66 -10.32 -23.85 -26.24
N TYR A 67 -9.49 -23.10 -26.95
CA TYR A 67 -9.38 -21.64 -26.78
C TYR A 67 -10.72 -20.95 -27.01
N LEU A 68 -11.40 -21.22 -28.13
CA LEU A 68 -12.68 -20.59 -28.47
C LEU A 68 -13.80 -20.93 -27.48
N ASN A 69 -13.85 -22.17 -26.99
CA ASN A 69 -14.83 -22.60 -26.01
C ASN A 69 -14.59 -21.96 -24.62
N ASN A 70 -13.34 -21.85 -24.22
CA ASN A 70 -12.99 -21.30 -22.91
C ASN A 70 -13.08 -19.78 -22.89
N ARG A 71 -12.81 -19.09 -23.98
CA ARG A 71 -12.85 -17.62 -24.10
C ARG A 71 -14.21 -17.02 -23.70
N GLN A 72 -15.30 -17.77 -23.83
CA GLN A 72 -16.64 -17.30 -23.42
C GLN A 72 -16.81 -17.26 -21.90
N PHE A 73 -16.05 -18.06 -21.17
CA PHE A 73 -16.20 -18.25 -19.72
C PHE A 73 -15.02 -17.70 -18.90
N ILE A 74 -13.83 -17.67 -19.50
CA ILE A 74 -12.57 -17.29 -18.86
C ILE A 74 -11.83 -16.37 -19.84
N ASP A 75 -11.17 -15.33 -19.34
CA ASP A 75 -10.26 -14.50 -20.14
C ASP A 75 -9.03 -15.36 -20.46
N GLU A 76 -9.12 -16.13 -21.52
CA GLU A 76 -8.09 -17.08 -21.90
C GLU A 76 -6.90 -16.38 -22.55
N VAL A 77 -5.71 -16.95 -22.32
CA VAL A 77 -4.47 -16.46 -22.91
C VAL A 77 -4.45 -16.83 -24.39
N GLU A 78 -4.39 -15.83 -25.25
CA GLU A 78 -4.16 -15.99 -26.68
C GLU A 78 -2.67 -16.19 -26.93
N VAL A 79 -2.31 -17.24 -27.62
CA VAL A 79 -0.93 -17.60 -27.94
C VAL A 79 -0.76 -17.72 -29.44
N ALA A 80 0.36 -17.18 -29.93
CA ALA A 80 0.80 -17.40 -31.30
C ALA A 80 2.27 -17.87 -31.36
N VAL A 81 2.59 -18.65 -32.34
CA VAL A 81 3.94 -19.21 -32.60
C VAL A 81 4.39 -18.81 -34.00
N TYR A 82 5.54 -18.18 -34.07
CA TYR A 82 6.18 -17.71 -35.30
C TYR A 82 7.56 -18.30 -35.48
N THR A 83 8.02 -18.35 -36.73
CA THR A 83 9.45 -18.45 -37.02
C THR A 83 10.12 -17.08 -36.80
N PRO A 84 11.45 -17.02 -36.60
CA PRO A 84 12.18 -15.74 -36.53
C PRO A 84 11.99 -14.85 -37.76
N ASP A 85 11.65 -15.40 -38.91
CA ASP A 85 11.38 -14.69 -40.18
C ASP A 85 9.92 -14.22 -40.31
N PHE A 86 9.20 -14.07 -39.20
CA PHE A 86 7.79 -13.61 -39.13
C PHE A 86 6.80 -14.53 -39.89
N ARG A 87 7.08 -15.80 -40.04
CA ARG A 87 6.12 -16.75 -40.58
C ARG A 87 5.31 -17.35 -39.43
N ILE A 88 3.99 -17.22 -39.52
CA ILE A 88 3.07 -17.80 -38.53
C ILE A 88 3.03 -19.33 -38.69
N LEU A 89 3.16 -20.04 -37.59
CA LEU A 89 3.04 -21.49 -37.49
C LEU A 89 1.76 -21.91 -36.76
N TYR A 90 1.39 -21.17 -35.76
CA TYR A 90 0.22 -21.41 -34.94
C TYR A 90 -0.35 -20.09 -34.43
N HIS A 91 -1.67 -19.99 -34.27
CA HIS A 91 -2.37 -18.90 -33.63
C HIS A 91 -3.68 -19.41 -33.05
N ASP A 92 -3.95 -19.08 -31.78
CA ASP A 92 -5.19 -19.45 -31.08
C ASP A 92 -6.42 -18.80 -31.74
N ALA A 93 -6.33 -17.52 -32.12
CA ALA A 93 -7.44 -16.75 -32.66
C ALA A 93 -7.25 -16.46 -34.15
N LEU A 94 -8.07 -17.09 -34.99
CA LEU A 94 -8.06 -16.85 -36.44
C LEU A 94 -8.84 -15.58 -36.86
N HIS A 95 -9.84 -15.13 -36.08
CA HIS A 95 -10.77 -14.09 -36.52
C HIS A 95 -10.89 -12.89 -35.57
N ASN A 96 -10.49 -13.02 -34.32
CA ASN A 96 -10.55 -11.97 -33.29
C ASN A 96 -9.20 -11.87 -32.58
N ASP A 97 -8.21 -11.51 -33.35
CA ASP A 97 -6.84 -11.29 -32.93
C ASP A 97 -6.76 -10.11 -31.94
N ILE A 98 -6.35 -10.40 -30.73
CA ILE A 98 -6.14 -9.39 -29.68
C ILE A 98 -4.88 -8.59 -29.95
N ILE A 99 -3.85 -9.26 -30.48
CA ILE A 99 -2.55 -8.68 -30.73
C ILE A 99 -2.20 -8.85 -32.20
N LYS A 100 -1.93 -7.72 -32.85
CA LYS A 100 -1.37 -7.72 -34.20
C LYS A 100 0.14 -7.67 -34.09
N GLU A 101 0.77 -8.82 -34.13
CA GLU A 101 2.21 -8.90 -34.17
C GLU A 101 2.73 -8.27 -35.45
N THR A 102 3.87 -7.61 -35.31
CA THR A 102 4.56 -6.96 -36.42
C THR A 102 5.96 -7.57 -36.63
N PRO A 103 6.53 -7.49 -37.86
CA PRO A 103 7.90 -7.94 -38.09
C PRO A 103 8.90 -7.31 -37.11
N GLY A 104 8.74 -6.01 -36.82
CA GLY A 104 9.61 -5.30 -35.87
C GLY A 104 9.53 -5.83 -34.44
N MET A 105 8.34 -6.27 -34.01
CA MET A 105 8.15 -6.90 -32.72
C MET A 105 8.86 -8.26 -32.64
N ILE A 106 8.75 -9.07 -33.68
CA ILE A 106 9.43 -10.36 -33.76
C ILE A 106 10.95 -10.17 -33.73
N ASP A 107 11.49 -9.22 -34.52
CA ASP A 107 12.91 -8.86 -34.49
C ASP A 107 13.38 -8.42 -33.10
N GLU A 108 12.55 -7.67 -32.39
CA GLU A 108 12.86 -7.24 -31.03
C GLU A 108 12.91 -8.42 -30.06
N ILE A 109 11.96 -9.36 -30.16
CA ILE A 109 11.93 -10.58 -29.34
C ILE A 109 13.16 -11.44 -29.63
N VAL A 110 13.52 -11.62 -30.88
CA VAL A 110 14.73 -12.38 -31.26
C VAL A 110 15.98 -11.77 -30.68
N ARG A 111 16.09 -10.43 -30.71
CA ARG A 111 17.26 -9.69 -30.17
C ARG A 111 17.35 -9.70 -28.67
N LYS A 112 16.21 -9.43 -27.98
CA LYS A 112 16.14 -9.29 -26.51
C LYS A 112 15.88 -10.60 -25.78
N LYS A 113 15.46 -11.65 -26.51
CA LYS A 113 15.02 -12.97 -26.06
C LYS A 113 13.67 -12.96 -25.33
N GLU A 114 13.31 -11.89 -24.67
CA GLU A 114 12.04 -11.71 -23.99
C GLU A 114 11.66 -10.23 -23.98
N ILE A 115 10.38 -9.92 -24.20
CA ILE A 115 9.81 -8.58 -24.10
C ILE A 115 8.43 -8.66 -23.48
N ASP A 116 8.11 -7.66 -22.65
CA ASP A 116 6.74 -7.40 -22.20
C ASP A 116 6.15 -6.29 -23.05
N PHE A 117 4.85 -6.40 -23.38
CA PHE A 117 4.16 -5.37 -24.13
C PHE A 117 2.72 -5.20 -23.65
N ARG A 118 2.10 -4.09 -24.07
CA ARG A 118 0.68 -3.78 -23.80
C ARG A 118 -0.02 -3.36 -25.06
N THR A 119 -1.25 -3.85 -25.24
CA THR A 119 -2.15 -3.42 -26.30
C THR A 119 -3.52 -3.14 -25.72
N GLY A 120 -3.84 -1.82 -25.50
CA GLY A 120 -5.03 -1.42 -24.75
C GLY A 120 -5.00 -1.95 -23.32
N ASP A 121 -6.03 -2.70 -22.95
CA ASP A 121 -6.17 -3.30 -21.61
C ASP A 121 -5.51 -4.69 -21.49
N TYR A 122 -5.00 -5.23 -22.61
CA TYR A 122 -4.32 -6.52 -22.65
C TYR A 122 -2.83 -6.37 -22.36
N GLN A 123 -2.33 -7.29 -21.56
CA GLN A 123 -0.90 -7.43 -21.27
C GLN A 123 -0.39 -8.65 -22.02
N GLY A 124 0.79 -8.54 -22.60
CA GLY A 124 1.37 -9.59 -23.39
C GLY A 124 2.87 -9.74 -23.18
N ILE A 125 3.35 -10.92 -23.54
CA ILE A 125 4.76 -11.29 -23.50
C ILE A 125 5.17 -11.91 -24.85
N GLY A 126 6.38 -11.60 -25.29
CA GLY A 126 7.00 -12.26 -26.41
C GLY A 126 8.28 -12.93 -25.96
N ILE A 127 8.47 -14.22 -26.29
CA ILE A 127 9.63 -15.00 -25.89
C ILE A 127 10.28 -15.70 -27.06
N LEU A 128 11.60 -15.79 -27.03
CA LEU A 128 12.36 -16.64 -27.94
C LEU A 128 12.46 -18.03 -27.32
N TYR A 129 11.79 -18.99 -27.93
CA TYR A 129 11.70 -20.38 -27.45
C TYR A 129 12.51 -21.33 -28.33
N GLU A 130 13.43 -22.07 -27.74
CA GLU A 130 14.21 -23.08 -28.44
C GLU A 130 13.56 -24.46 -28.29
N PHE A 131 13.30 -25.13 -29.45
CA PHE A 131 12.76 -26.46 -29.48
C PHE A 131 13.39 -27.26 -30.62
N GLY A 132 13.91 -28.46 -30.31
CA GLY A 132 14.55 -29.32 -31.34
C GLY A 132 15.74 -28.68 -32.06
N GLY A 133 16.49 -27.80 -31.38
CA GLY A 133 17.65 -27.09 -31.98
C GLY A 133 17.25 -25.94 -32.93
N LYS A 134 15.97 -25.56 -32.98
CA LYS A 134 15.45 -24.42 -33.74
C LYS A 134 14.85 -23.37 -32.82
N ASN A 135 14.95 -22.12 -33.20
CA ASN A 135 14.37 -21.00 -32.50
C ASN A 135 12.97 -20.68 -33.04
N TYR A 136 12.05 -20.43 -32.18
CA TYR A 136 10.70 -19.97 -32.42
C TYR A 136 10.41 -18.72 -31.59
N VAL A 137 9.54 -17.87 -32.10
CA VAL A 137 9.02 -16.74 -31.35
C VAL A 137 7.62 -17.05 -30.89
N VAL A 138 7.37 -16.98 -29.61
CA VAL A 138 6.07 -17.25 -29.02
C VAL A 138 5.58 -15.95 -28.37
N THR A 139 4.40 -15.52 -28.79
CA THR A 139 3.69 -14.40 -28.16
C THR A 139 2.53 -14.93 -27.34
N ALA A 140 2.24 -14.31 -26.22
CA ALA A 140 1.06 -14.61 -25.43
C ALA A 140 0.49 -13.33 -24.86
N ALA A 141 -0.85 -13.21 -24.85
CA ALA A 141 -1.51 -12.09 -24.23
C ALA A 141 -2.85 -12.44 -23.63
N ALA A 142 -3.22 -11.71 -22.60
CA ALA A 142 -4.52 -11.82 -21.97
C ALA A 142 -4.91 -10.53 -21.24
N TYR A 143 -6.19 -10.44 -20.91
CA TYR A 143 -6.72 -9.41 -20.01
C TYR A 143 -6.65 -9.92 -18.56
N ASP A 144 -5.98 -9.15 -17.69
CA ASP A 144 -5.87 -9.50 -16.27
C ASP A 144 -7.13 -9.14 -15.49
N ARG A 145 -8.24 -9.83 -15.75
CA ARG A 145 -9.53 -9.60 -15.08
C ARG A 145 -9.45 -9.83 -13.58
N TYR A 146 -8.86 -10.94 -13.17
CA TYR A 146 -8.73 -11.28 -11.75
C TYR A 146 -7.86 -10.29 -11.00
N GLY A 147 -6.76 -9.86 -11.61
CA GLY A 147 -5.91 -8.84 -11.03
C GLY A 147 -6.62 -7.51 -10.90
N HIS A 148 -7.39 -7.08 -11.90
CA HIS A 148 -8.18 -5.86 -11.83
C HIS A 148 -9.28 -5.92 -10.75
N ILE A 149 -10.03 -7.03 -10.67
CA ILE A 149 -11.05 -7.22 -9.62
C ILE A 149 -10.40 -7.18 -8.24
N ASN A 150 -9.30 -7.89 -8.06
CA ASN A 150 -8.57 -7.95 -6.80
C ASN A 150 -8.01 -6.58 -6.40
N GLN A 151 -7.52 -5.81 -7.37
CA GLN A 151 -7.04 -4.45 -7.16
C GLN A 151 -8.16 -3.50 -6.70
N VAL A 152 -9.36 -3.60 -7.29
CA VAL A 152 -10.52 -2.82 -6.86
C VAL A 152 -10.92 -3.17 -5.42
N ILE A 153 -10.96 -4.47 -5.09
CA ILE A 153 -11.27 -4.93 -3.73
C ILE A 153 -10.20 -4.42 -2.75
N MET A 154 -8.92 -4.57 -3.07
CA MET A 154 -7.82 -4.11 -2.24
C MET A 154 -7.87 -2.60 -2.01
N THR A 155 -8.12 -1.82 -3.07
CA THR A 155 -8.27 -0.37 -2.97
C THR A 155 -9.42 0.03 -2.05
N ARG A 156 -10.57 -0.64 -2.15
CA ARG A 156 -11.71 -0.41 -1.25
C ARG A 156 -11.39 -0.75 0.19
N LEU A 157 -10.73 -1.87 0.44
CA LEU A 157 -10.29 -2.27 1.77
C LEU A 157 -9.29 -1.28 2.37
N LEU A 158 -8.29 -0.84 1.58
CA LEU A 158 -7.34 0.17 2.01
C LEU A 158 -8.01 1.50 2.34
N LEU A 159 -8.98 1.94 1.56
CA LEU A 159 -9.77 3.15 1.84
C LEU A 159 -10.58 3.02 3.14
N LEU A 160 -11.28 1.91 3.34
CA LEU A 160 -12.04 1.66 4.57
C LEU A 160 -11.14 1.61 5.80
N LEU A 161 -10.00 0.90 5.71
CA LEU A 161 -9.01 0.84 6.79
C LEU A 161 -8.38 2.21 7.05
N SER A 162 -8.16 3.03 6.00
CA SER A 162 -7.62 4.37 6.15
C SER A 162 -8.60 5.28 6.90
N ILE A 163 -9.86 5.29 6.52
CA ILE A 163 -10.89 6.10 7.19
C ILE A 163 -11.06 5.63 8.64
N GLY A 164 -11.20 4.32 8.86
CA GLY A 164 -11.34 3.74 10.20
C GLY A 164 -10.13 3.99 11.07
N GLY A 165 -8.93 3.72 10.57
CA GLY A 165 -7.67 3.91 11.28
C GLY A 165 -7.44 5.38 11.66
N LEU A 166 -7.64 6.32 10.75
CA LEU A 166 -7.51 7.75 11.02
C LEU A 166 -8.54 8.22 12.06
N SER A 167 -9.78 7.71 12.00
CA SER A 167 -10.81 8.03 13.01
C SER A 167 -10.39 7.56 14.40
N VAL A 168 -9.90 6.34 14.54
CA VAL A 168 -9.38 5.80 15.80
C VAL A 168 -8.20 6.62 16.31
N LEU A 169 -7.25 6.97 15.44
CA LEU A 169 -6.09 7.79 15.80
C LEU A 169 -6.50 9.17 16.34
N VAL A 170 -7.49 9.82 15.73
CA VAL A 170 -8.01 11.12 16.22
C VAL A 170 -8.66 10.96 17.59
N ILE A 171 -9.48 9.93 17.78
CA ILE A 171 -10.17 9.67 19.06
C ILE A 171 -9.14 9.38 20.16
N VAL A 172 -8.22 8.47 19.93
CA VAL A 172 -7.18 8.09 20.90
C VAL A 172 -6.26 9.28 21.20
N GLY A 173 -5.82 10.01 20.18
CA GLY A 173 -4.99 11.21 20.35
C GLY A 173 -5.71 12.28 21.17
N TYR A 174 -7.01 12.48 20.96
CA TYR A 174 -7.80 13.40 21.79
C TYR A 174 -7.90 12.95 23.25
N MET A 175 -8.14 11.64 23.48
CA MET A 175 -8.22 11.08 24.84
C MET A 175 -6.87 11.21 25.56
N LEU A 176 -5.77 10.86 24.91
CA LEU A 176 -4.42 11.00 25.47
C LEU A 176 -4.08 12.46 25.80
N ALA A 177 -4.32 13.38 24.87
CA ALA A 177 -4.09 14.80 25.12
C ALA A 177 -4.95 15.34 26.26
N LYS A 178 -6.16 14.81 26.44
CA LYS A 178 -7.04 15.19 27.57
C LYS A 178 -6.49 14.68 28.92
N SER A 179 -6.04 13.42 28.97
CA SER A 179 -5.55 12.82 30.22
C SER A 179 -4.20 13.37 30.64
N SER A 180 -3.27 13.56 29.69
CA SER A 180 -1.93 14.09 29.98
C SER A 180 -1.91 15.55 30.40
N LEU A 181 -2.85 16.37 29.94
CA LEU A 181 -2.93 17.79 30.30
C LEU A 181 -3.89 18.08 31.47
N ALA A 182 -4.63 17.08 31.97
CA ALA A 182 -5.53 17.26 33.10
C ALA A 182 -4.79 17.64 34.40
N PRO A 183 -3.65 17.03 34.77
CA PRO A 183 -2.89 17.41 35.96
C PRO A 183 -2.38 18.86 35.89
N ILE A 184 -1.86 19.29 34.73
CA ILE A 184 -1.37 20.66 34.55
C ILE A 184 -2.48 21.68 34.83
N ARG A 185 -3.70 21.42 34.33
CA ARG A 185 -4.85 22.32 34.63
C ARG A 185 -5.20 22.35 36.09
N SER A 186 -5.07 21.24 36.80
CA SER A 186 -5.30 21.17 38.24
C SER A 186 -4.30 22.06 38.99
N ILE A 187 -3.02 21.99 38.63
CA ILE A 187 -1.95 22.81 39.16
C ILE A 187 -2.25 24.30 38.93
N VAL A 188 -2.51 24.68 37.68
CA VAL A 188 -2.80 26.08 37.31
C VAL A 188 -4.03 26.63 38.06
N ARG A 189 -5.13 25.88 38.13
CA ARG A 189 -6.34 26.31 38.84
C ARG A 189 -6.10 26.51 40.34
N LYS A 190 -5.33 25.62 40.96
CA LYS A 190 -4.99 25.76 42.37
C LYS A 190 -4.06 26.94 42.60
N ALA A 191 -3.07 27.14 41.74
CA ALA A 191 -2.18 28.29 41.80
C ALA A 191 -2.93 29.62 41.62
N GLU A 192 -3.95 29.68 40.71
CA GLU A 192 -4.81 30.87 40.55
C GLU A 192 -5.72 31.12 41.75
N GLY A 193 -6.06 30.10 42.52
CA GLY A 193 -6.91 30.19 43.72
C GLY A 193 -6.16 30.61 44.99
N ILE A 194 -4.82 30.56 45.00
CA ILE A 194 -4.02 30.94 46.16
C ILE A 194 -4.04 32.47 46.32
N THR A 195 -4.64 32.93 47.39
CA THR A 195 -4.69 34.34 47.78
C THR A 195 -3.80 34.55 49.01
N VAL A 196 -3.50 35.81 49.31
CA VAL A 196 -2.70 36.17 50.51
C VAL A 196 -3.30 35.64 51.82
N THR A 197 -4.61 35.37 51.83
CA THR A 197 -5.34 34.83 52.99
C THR A 197 -5.36 33.30 53.04
N GLN A 198 -4.91 32.62 51.98
CA GLN A 198 -4.89 31.15 51.82
C GLN A 198 -3.54 30.65 51.33
N ILE A 199 -2.45 31.30 51.79
CA ILE A 199 -1.08 31.02 51.34
C ILE A 199 -0.56 29.68 51.89
N ASP A 200 -1.24 29.07 52.83
CA ASP A 200 -0.98 27.78 53.46
C ASP A 200 -1.39 26.57 52.60
N GLU A 201 -2.19 26.78 51.57
CA GLU A 201 -2.53 25.68 50.65
C GLU A 201 -1.32 25.24 49.83
N ARG A 202 -1.18 23.91 49.62
CA ARG A 202 -0.11 23.32 48.83
C ARG A 202 -0.69 22.57 47.63
N LEU A 203 0.09 22.54 46.54
CA LEU A 203 -0.24 21.76 45.35
C LEU A 203 -0.06 20.26 45.65
N PRO A 204 -1.01 19.40 45.23
CA PRO A 204 -0.88 17.98 45.44
C PRO A 204 0.21 17.39 44.53
N VAL A 205 1.18 16.73 45.13
CA VAL A 205 2.22 15.97 44.43
C VAL A 205 1.70 14.52 44.28
N LYS A 206 1.36 14.09 43.04
CA LYS A 206 0.88 12.74 42.81
C LYS A 206 2.03 11.76 42.60
N ASN A 207 3.08 12.19 41.94
CA ASN A 207 4.28 11.42 41.67
C ASN A 207 5.49 12.37 41.73
N GLU A 208 6.40 12.12 42.65
CA GLU A 208 7.57 12.99 42.89
C GLU A 208 8.66 12.77 41.81
N HIS A 209 8.54 11.75 40.99
CA HIS A 209 9.55 11.31 40.04
C HIS A 209 9.22 11.68 38.59
N ASP A 210 8.18 12.49 38.37
CA ASP A 210 7.84 13.00 37.03
C ASP A 210 7.96 14.54 37.02
N GLU A 211 7.99 15.11 35.81
CA GLU A 211 8.17 16.54 35.58
C GLU A 211 7.03 17.38 36.20
N LEU A 212 5.85 16.78 36.39
CA LEU A 212 4.71 17.43 37.02
C LEU A 212 4.83 17.45 38.55
N GLY A 213 5.40 16.39 39.12
CA GLY A 213 5.75 16.33 40.54
C GLY A 213 6.85 17.31 40.91
N GLU A 214 7.92 17.36 40.08
CA GLU A 214 9.00 18.36 40.26
C GLU A 214 8.45 19.79 40.20
N LEU A 215 7.56 20.09 39.25
CA LEU A 215 6.92 21.39 39.13
C LEU A 215 6.08 21.73 40.38
N ALA A 216 5.30 20.77 40.88
CA ALA A 216 4.49 20.95 42.07
C ALA A 216 5.35 21.17 43.32
N LEU A 217 6.45 20.42 43.49
CA LEU A 217 7.40 20.59 44.57
C LEU A 217 8.10 21.97 44.53
N ALA A 218 8.59 22.37 43.33
CA ALA A 218 9.21 23.68 43.16
C ALA A 218 8.23 24.83 43.49
N PHE A 219 6.98 24.71 43.09
CA PHE A 219 5.95 25.69 43.40
C PHE A 219 5.63 25.73 44.91
N ASN A 220 5.53 24.57 45.57
CA ASN A 220 5.32 24.49 47.01
C ASN A 220 6.47 25.12 47.79
N ALA A 221 7.72 24.88 47.37
CA ALA A 221 8.88 25.52 47.97
C ALA A 221 8.88 27.07 47.82
N LEU A 222 8.33 27.56 46.71
CA LEU A 222 8.15 29.01 46.51
C LEU A 222 7.08 29.56 47.44
N LEU A 223 5.96 28.85 47.63
CA LEU A 223 4.91 29.22 48.59
C LEU A 223 5.45 29.26 50.01
N ASP A 224 6.28 28.29 50.43
CA ASP A 224 6.92 28.28 51.76
C ASP A 224 7.78 29.53 52.01
N ARG A 225 8.52 29.97 51.00
CA ARG A 225 9.34 31.22 51.11
C ARG A 225 8.48 32.47 51.21
N VAL A 226 7.39 32.54 50.43
CA VAL A 226 6.47 33.68 50.48
C VAL A 226 5.74 33.74 51.82
N GLU A 227 5.24 32.60 52.30
CA GLU A 227 4.59 32.50 53.60
C GLU A 227 5.50 32.95 54.74
N LYS A 228 6.76 32.47 54.73
CA LYS A 228 7.75 32.88 55.72
C LYS A 228 8.00 34.38 55.68
N THR A 229 8.20 34.96 54.49
CA THR A 229 8.44 36.41 54.34
C THR A 229 7.25 37.23 54.83
N PHE A 230 6.02 36.78 54.58
CA PHE A 230 4.81 37.44 55.09
C PHE A 230 4.68 37.38 56.65
N ASN A 231 5.01 36.24 57.23
CA ASN A 231 4.98 36.06 58.66
C ASN A 231 6.06 36.90 59.36
N ASP A 232 7.26 37.01 58.77
CA ASP A 232 8.34 37.84 59.27
C ASP A 232 8.02 39.35 59.20
N GLN A 233 7.17 39.81 58.27
CA GLN A 233 6.73 41.20 58.18
C GLN A 233 5.56 41.59 59.15
N ARG A 234 4.89 40.58 59.70
CA ARG A 234 3.77 40.79 60.63
C ARG A 234 4.19 40.81 62.09
N MET A 235 5.42 40.48 62.43
CA MET A 235 6.02 40.64 63.76
C MET A 235 6.68 41.99 63.87
#